data_f1ccc7dc4f017a6e7ef193db8e44cac4
#
_entry.id   f1ccc7dc4f017a6e7ef193db8e44cac4
#
_cell.length_a   1.000
_cell.length_b   1.000
_cell.length_c   1.000
_cell.angle_alpha   90.00
_cell.angle_beta   90.00
_cell.angle_gamma   90.00
#
_symmetry.space_group_name_H-M   'P 1'
#
loop_
_entity.id
_entity.type
_entity.pdbx_description
1 polymer ?
#
loop_
_entity_poly.entity_id
_entity_poly.type
_entity_poly.pdbx_seq_one_letter_code
_entity_poly.pdbx_strand_id
1 'polypeptide(L)'
;MSSDAEKTVQRMDEALLDNCRRQGLFKSGDRVIAACSGGADSMALLLFLLRHRRTLEIEVLATHVNHGIRGETARRDADFVADFCRRNGVELFLYDAVQEGIEVPPRPSEDWARGLRYGWFDELAAREEAVIGHGPTPDVRPG
;
A
#
# COMPACT_ATOMS: atom_id res chain seq x y z
N MET A 1 8.99 -27.27 13.22
CA MET A 1 9.15 -26.30 14.33
C MET A 1 9.24 -24.90 13.77
N SER A 2 8.44 -24.01 14.29
CA SER A 2 8.52 -22.61 13.86
C SER A 2 9.77 -21.95 14.44
N SER A 3 10.49 -21.21 13.61
CA SER A 3 11.65 -20.44 14.04
C SER A 3 11.22 -19.28 14.94
N ASP A 4 12.17 -18.70 15.68
CA ASP A 4 11.89 -17.51 16.48
C ASP A 4 11.44 -16.34 15.61
N ALA A 5 11.96 -16.23 14.39
CA ALA A 5 11.54 -15.21 13.44
C ALA A 5 10.08 -15.40 13.03
N GLU A 6 9.66 -16.63 12.77
CA GLU A 6 8.26 -16.94 12.44
C GLU A 6 7.32 -16.60 13.60
N LYS A 7 7.71 -16.94 14.82
CA LYS A 7 6.92 -16.59 16.02
C LYS A 7 6.80 -15.09 16.20
N THR A 8 7.88 -14.36 15.93
CA THR A 8 7.88 -12.89 16.02
C THR A 8 6.91 -12.29 15.00
N VAL A 9 6.97 -12.75 13.75
CA VAL A 9 6.06 -12.31 12.69
C VAL A 9 4.61 -12.61 13.07
N GLN A 10 4.35 -13.80 13.58
CA GLN A 10 3.02 -14.21 13.99
C GLN A 10 2.46 -13.31 15.11
N ARG A 11 3.29 -12.96 16.10
CA ARG A 11 2.89 -12.04 17.16
C ARG A 11 2.60 -10.64 16.64
N MET A 12 3.42 -10.16 15.70
CA MET A 12 3.20 -8.88 15.07
C MET A 12 1.88 -8.87 14.27
N ASP A 13 1.61 -9.95 13.53
CA ASP A 13 0.36 -10.08 12.79
C ASP A 13 -0.86 -10.07 13.72
N GLU A 14 -0.79 -10.79 14.83
CA GLU A 14 -1.87 -10.84 15.82
C GLU A 14 -2.12 -9.46 16.45
N ALA A 15 -1.05 -8.75 16.78
CA ALA A 15 -1.16 -7.41 17.34
C ALA A 15 -1.77 -6.42 16.35
N LEU A 16 -1.35 -6.47 15.09
CA LEU A 16 -1.90 -5.63 14.03
C LEU A 16 -3.36 -5.96 13.76
N LEU A 17 -3.70 -7.24 13.74
CA LEU A 17 -5.07 -7.69 13.51
C LEU A 17 -6.00 -7.20 14.63
N ASP A 18 -5.55 -7.34 15.88
CA ASP A 18 -6.29 -6.87 17.03
C ASP A 18 -6.48 -5.35 17.00
N ASN A 19 -5.44 -4.62 16.63
CA ASN A 19 -5.50 -3.17 16.49
C ASN A 19 -6.49 -2.75 15.40
N CYS A 20 -6.50 -3.44 14.27
CA CYS A 20 -7.45 -3.18 13.20
C CYS A 20 -8.90 -3.38 13.68
N ARG A 21 -9.15 -4.42 14.45
CA ARG A 21 -10.47 -4.70 15.00
C ARG A 21 -10.90 -3.65 16.01
N ARG A 22 -10.02 -3.27 16.93
CA ARG A 22 -10.33 -2.28 17.97
C ARG A 22 -10.65 -0.92 17.39
N GLN A 23 -9.91 -0.52 16.35
CA GLN A 23 -10.08 0.80 15.74
C GLN A 23 -11.14 0.82 14.66
N GLY A 24 -11.67 -0.34 14.29
CA GLY A 24 -12.66 -0.43 13.23
C GLY A 24 -12.14 0.06 11.89
N LEU A 25 -10.86 -0.19 11.61
CA LEU A 25 -10.21 0.29 10.39
C LEU A 25 -10.79 -0.33 9.13
N PHE A 26 -11.18 -1.59 9.23
CA PHE A 26 -11.77 -2.31 8.11
C PHE A 26 -13.08 -2.95 8.56
N LYS A 27 -14.07 -2.85 7.70
CA LYS A 27 -15.38 -3.48 7.90
C LYS A 27 -15.49 -4.69 6.98
N SER A 28 -16.29 -5.65 7.39
CA SER A 28 -16.61 -6.81 6.55
C SER A 28 -17.15 -6.34 5.19
N GLY A 29 -16.57 -6.87 4.13
CA GLY A 29 -16.94 -6.49 2.76
C GLY A 29 -16.18 -5.31 2.19
N ASP A 30 -15.27 -4.69 2.96
CA ASP A 30 -14.48 -3.56 2.47
C ASP A 30 -13.52 -4.01 1.37
N ARG A 31 -13.32 -3.13 0.41
CA ARG A 31 -12.22 -3.22 -0.55
C ARG A 31 -11.08 -2.36 0.00
N VAL A 32 -9.92 -2.95 0.17
CA VAL A 32 -8.75 -2.28 0.77
C VAL A 32 -7.64 -2.21 -0.26
N ILE A 33 -7.15 -1.01 -0.51
CA ILE A 33 -6.05 -0.78 -1.44
C ILE A 33 -4.78 -0.54 -0.61
N ALA A 34 -3.81 -1.44 -0.74
CA ALA A 34 -2.51 -1.27 -0.10
C ALA A 34 -1.63 -0.36 -0.95
N ALA A 35 -1.12 0.71 -0.34
CA ALA A 35 -0.19 1.61 -0.99
C ALA A 35 1.21 1.01 -0.90
N CYS A 36 1.75 0.55 -2.03
CA CYS A 36 3.02 -0.16 -2.09
C CYS A 36 4.10 0.71 -2.72
N SER A 37 5.12 1.03 -1.96
CA SER A 37 6.29 1.78 -2.45
C SER A 37 7.38 0.87 -3.02
N GLY A 38 7.29 -0.43 -2.73
CA GLY A 38 8.37 -1.39 -3.01
C GLY A 38 9.29 -1.57 -1.82
N GLY A 39 9.16 -0.77 -0.78
CA GLY A 39 9.94 -0.90 0.44
C GLY A 39 9.39 -2.00 1.35
N ALA A 40 10.22 -2.42 2.32
CA ALA A 40 9.89 -3.55 3.19
C ALA A 40 8.59 -3.35 3.97
N ASP A 41 8.38 -2.14 4.51
CA ASP A 41 7.19 -1.85 5.33
C ASP A 41 5.89 -1.95 4.55
N SER A 42 5.88 -1.41 3.32
CA SER A 42 4.68 -1.43 2.49
C SER A 42 4.38 -2.85 1.99
N MET A 43 5.42 -3.63 1.68
CA MET A 43 5.24 -5.00 1.26
C MET A 43 4.80 -5.89 2.42
N ALA A 44 5.27 -5.61 3.63
CA ALA A 44 4.82 -6.30 4.84
C ALA A 44 3.33 -6.06 5.10
N LEU A 45 2.87 -4.82 4.88
CA LEU A 45 1.44 -4.50 4.99
C LEU A 45 0.62 -5.29 3.98
N LEU A 46 1.05 -5.33 2.72
CA LEU A 46 0.35 -6.07 1.69
C LEU A 46 0.27 -7.57 2.03
N LEU A 47 1.38 -8.14 2.49
CA LEU A 47 1.41 -9.54 2.92
C LEU A 47 0.47 -9.79 4.10
N PHE A 48 0.46 -8.89 5.07
CA PHE A 48 -0.45 -8.97 6.22
C PHE A 48 -1.91 -8.99 5.76
N LEU A 49 -2.29 -8.07 4.90
CA LEU A 49 -3.65 -7.98 4.38
C LEU A 49 -4.05 -9.23 3.59
N LEU A 50 -3.13 -9.74 2.75
CA LEU A 50 -3.39 -10.95 1.97
C LEU A 50 -3.55 -12.17 2.88
N ARG A 51 -2.74 -12.28 3.92
CA ARG A 51 -2.82 -13.40 4.88
C ARG A 51 -4.12 -13.41 5.65
N HIS A 52 -4.63 -12.24 6.00
CA HIS A 52 -5.79 -12.10 6.87
C HIS A 52 -7.06 -11.63 6.15
N ARG A 53 -7.03 -11.61 4.81
CA ARG A 53 -8.18 -11.12 4.03
C ARG A 53 -9.47 -11.87 4.32
N ARG A 54 -9.39 -13.17 4.56
CA ARG A 54 -10.56 -13.98 4.90
C ARG A 54 -11.06 -13.70 6.31
N THR A 55 -10.13 -13.60 7.25
CA THR A 55 -10.46 -13.28 8.66
C THR A 55 -11.09 -11.90 8.78
N LEU A 56 -10.56 -10.92 8.02
CA LEU A 56 -11.08 -9.56 8.01
C LEU A 56 -12.28 -9.40 7.06
N GLU A 57 -12.52 -10.39 6.21
CA GLU A 57 -13.59 -10.35 5.20
C GLU A 57 -13.45 -9.14 4.27
N ILE A 58 -12.24 -8.93 3.75
CA ILE A 58 -11.92 -7.82 2.86
C ILE A 58 -11.41 -8.33 1.52
N GLU A 59 -11.54 -7.48 0.50
CA GLU A 59 -10.89 -7.66 -0.79
C GLU A 59 -9.63 -6.79 -0.81
N VAL A 60 -8.49 -7.36 -1.22
CA VAL A 60 -7.21 -6.66 -1.21
C VAL A 60 -6.78 -6.29 -2.62
N LEU A 61 -6.52 -5.01 -2.81
CA LEU A 61 -6.01 -4.43 -4.04
C LEU A 61 -4.69 -3.73 -3.70
N ALA A 62 -3.94 -3.32 -4.70
CA ALA A 62 -2.68 -2.60 -4.47
C ALA A 62 -2.55 -1.41 -5.42
N THR A 63 -1.81 -0.41 -5.00
CA THR A 63 -1.41 0.70 -5.87
C THR A 63 0.04 1.05 -5.65
N HIS A 64 0.71 1.49 -6.71
CA HIS A 64 2.08 1.97 -6.68
C HIS A 64 2.18 3.28 -7.44
N VAL A 65 2.84 4.27 -6.84
CA VAL A 65 3.00 5.60 -7.43
C VAL A 65 4.46 5.79 -7.83
N ASN A 66 4.68 6.08 -9.12
CA ASN A 66 5.98 6.49 -9.63
C ASN A 66 5.96 8.01 -9.77
N HIS A 67 6.79 8.70 -8.98
CA HIS A 67 6.86 10.16 -8.95
C HIS A 67 7.71 10.75 -10.06
N GLY A 68 8.39 9.90 -10.85
CA GLY A 68 9.29 10.37 -11.89
C GLY A 68 10.64 10.90 -11.37
N ILE A 69 10.96 10.64 -10.10
CA ILE A 69 12.13 11.22 -9.44
C ILE A 69 13.38 10.34 -9.58
N ARG A 70 13.22 9.02 -9.63
CA ARG A 70 14.33 8.06 -9.52
C ARG A 70 14.35 7.04 -10.64
N GLY A 71 14.82 7.39 -11.80
CA GLY A 71 14.93 6.55 -12.98
C GLY A 71 14.91 5.02 -12.78
N GLU A 72 16.09 4.40 -12.61
CA GLU A 72 16.20 2.95 -12.52
C GLU A 72 15.67 2.37 -11.21
N THR A 73 15.86 3.05 -10.09
CA THR A 73 15.37 2.60 -8.80
C THR A 73 13.84 2.57 -8.80
N ALA A 74 13.21 3.59 -9.36
CA ALA A 74 11.76 3.65 -9.48
C ALA A 74 11.24 2.52 -10.36
N ARG A 75 11.96 2.19 -11.44
CA ARG A 75 11.58 1.10 -12.33
C ARG A 75 11.67 -0.25 -11.61
N ARG A 76 12.74 -0.47 -10.84
CA ARG A 76 12.91 -1.70 -10.05
C ARG A 76 11.78 -1.87 -9.04
N ASP A 77 11.43 -0.79 -8.34
CA ASP A 77 10.35 -0.82 -7.35
C ASP A 77 9.02 -1.15 -8.02
N ALA A 78 8.73 -0.51 -9.14
CA ALA A 78 7.50 -0.77 -9.89
C ALA A 78 7.44 -2.20 -10.39
N ASP A 79 8.55 -2.71 -10.95
CA ASP A 79 8.63 -4.08 -11.45
C ASP A 79 8.48 -5.09 -10.32
N PHE A 80 9.09 -4.82 -9.16
CA PHE A 80 8.99 -5.69 -7.99
C PHE A 80 7.55 -5.79 -7.51
N VAL A 81 6.87 -4.65 -7.36
CA VAL A 81 5.48 -4.61 -6.92
C VAL A 81 4.58 -5.31 -7.94
N ALA A 82 4.79 -5.03 -9.23
CA ALA A 82 3.99 -5.63 -10.29
C ALA A 82 4.13 -7.16 -10.32
N ASP A 83 5.36 -7.65 -10.21
CA ASP A 83 5.63 -9.07 -10.19
C ASP A 83 5.02 -9.76 -8.98
N PHE A 84 5.16 -9.14 -7.80
CA PHE A 84 4.58 -9.66 -6.58
C PHE A 84 3.05 -9.75 -6.68
N CYS A 85 2.40 -8.69 -7.16
CA CYS A 85 0.94 -8.67 -7.30
C CYS A 85 0.46 -9.70 -8.30
N ARG A 86 1.16 -9.84 -9.42
CA ARG A 86 0.83 -10.85 -10.43
C ARG A 86 0.90 -12.25 -9.85
N ARG A 87 1.96 -12.56 -9.10
CA ARG A 87 2.14 -13.89 -8.50
C ARG A 87 1.11 -14.21 -7.44
N ASN A 88 0.58 -13.20 -6.77
CA ASN A 88 -0.37 -13.37 -5.69
C ASN A 88 -1.82 -13.08 -6.09
N GLY A 89 -2.06 -12.83 -7.37
CA GLY A 89 -3.41 -12.58 -7.86
C GLY A 89 -4.02 -11.28 -7.34
N VAL A 90 -3.22 -10.26 -7.11
CA VAL A 90 -3.64 -8.96 -6.60
C VAL A 90 -3.76 -7.97 -7.76
N GLU A 91 -4.91 -7.31 -7.88
CA GLU A 91 -5.08 -6.25 -8.85
C GLU A 91 -4.24 -5.03 -8.45
N LEU A 92 -3.43 -4.54 -9.39
CA LEU A 92 -2.50 -3.45 -9.16
C LEU A 92 -2.86 -2.23 -10.01
N PHE A 93 -2.97 -1.07 -9.37
CA PHE A 93 -3.16 0.20 -10.04
C PHE A 93 -1.84 0.98 -10.03
N LEU A 94 -1.24 1.15 -11.19
CA LEU A 94 0.00 1.90 -11.35
C LEU A 94 -0.33 3.34 -11.71
N TYR A 95 0.30 4.27 -11.01
CA TYR A 95 0.24 5.69 -11.32
C TYR A 95 1.64 6.19 -11.63
N ASP A 96 1.85 6.66 -12.85
CA ASP A 96 3.12 7.22 -13.28
C ASP A 96 2.92 8.70 -13.56
N ALA A 97 3.55 9.55 -12.76
CA ALA A 97 3.38 11.00 -12.87
C ALA A 97 3.76 11.53 -14.26
N VAL A 98 4.81 10.98 -14.87
CA VAL A 98 5.25 11.41 -16.19
C VAL A 98 4.21 11.03 -17.26
N GLN A 99 3.69 9.80 -17.19
CA GLN A 99 2.66 9.35 -18.14
C GLN A 99 1.35 10.12 -17.97
N GLU A 100 1.06 10.58 -16.75
CA GLU A 100 -0.14 11.36 -16.47
C GLU A 100 0.02 12.84 -16.84
N GLY A 101 1.18 13.22 -17.38
CA GLY A 101 1.44 14.61 -17.79
C GLY A 101 1.73 15.55 -16.63
N ILE A 102 2.07 15.01 -15.47
CA ILE A 102 2.41 15.83 -14.31
C ILE A 102 3.82 16.40 -14.51
N GLU A 103 3.94 17.71 -14.35
CA GLU A 103 5.25 18.37 -14.43
C GLU A 103 6.00 18.15 -13.12
N VAL A 104 7.11 17.41 -13.20
CA VAL A 104 7.94 17.13 -12.02
C VAL A 104 8.85 18.33 -11.79
N PRO A 105 8.84 18.93 -10.58
CA PRO A 105 9.72 20.07 -10.29
C PRO A 105 11.19 19.70 -10.42
N PRO A 106 12.09 20.66 -10.72
CA PRO A 106 13.53 20.37 -10.82
C PRO A 106 14.11 19.83 -9.51
N ARG A 107 13.55 20.24 -8.37
CA ARG A 107 13.95 19.75 -7.05
C ARG A 107 12.71 19.33 -6.29
N PRO A 108 12.19 18.10 -6.57
CA PRO A 108 10.96 17.65 -5.95
C PRO A 108 11.15 17.53 -4.44
N SER A 109 10.23 18.10 -3.68
CA SER A 109 10.23 17.99 -2.23
C SER A 109 9.45 16.76 -1.79
N GLU A 110 9.66 16.35 -0.53
CA GLU A 110 8.87 15.30 0.08
C GLU A 110 7.40 15.71 0.17
N ASP A 111 7.14 16.99 0.44
CA ASP A 111 5.77 17.51 0.49
C ASP A 111 5.08 17.43 -0.88
N TRP A 112 5.80 17.75 -1.94
CA TRP A 112 5.26 17.61 -3.29
C TRP A 112 4.92 16.15 -3.60
N ALA A 113 5.85 15.23 -3.30
CA ALA A 113 5.66 13.81 -3.55
C ALA A 113 4.49 13.25 -2.72
N ARG A 114 4.38 13.67 -1.47
CA ARG A 114 3.27 13.28 -0.60
C ARG A 114 1.93 13.77 -1.13
N GLY A 115 1.87 15.02 -1.56
CA GLY A 115 0.67 15.58 -2.15
C GLY A 115 0.22 14.82 -3.38
N LEU A 116 1.16 14.43 -4.23
CA LEU A 116 0.89 13.64 -5.42
C LEU A 116 0.30 12.26 -5.04
N ARG A 117 0.92 11.59 -4.07
CA ARG A 117 0.43 10.28 -3.60
C ARG A 117 -0.98 10.37 -3.04
N TYR A 118 -1.22 11.30 -2.14
CA TYR A 118 -2.53 11.43 -1.49
C TYR A 118 -3.62 11.86 -2.46
N GLY A 119 -3.29 12.73 -3.40
CA GLY A 119 -4.22 13.08 -4.46
C GLY A 119 -4.66 11.87 -5.27
N TRP A 120 -3.70 11.04 -5.64
CA TRP A 120 -3.99 9.80 -6.35
C TRP A 120 -4.77 8.81 -5.50
N PHE A 121 -4.39 8.63 -4.22
CA PHE A 121 -5.08 7.71 -3.33
C PHE A 121 -6.53 8.11 -3.13
N ASP A 122 -6.81 9.38 -2.95
CA ASP A 122 -8.18 9.88 -2.78
C ASP A 122 -9.02 9.63 -4.04
N GLU A 123 -8.45 9.91 -5.19
CA GLU A 123 -9.11 9.67 -6.47
C GLU A 123 -9.39 8.18 -6.67
N LEU A 124 -8.41 7.34 -6.42
CA LEU A 124 -8.53 5.90 -6.59
C LEU A 124 -9.55 5.32 -5.60
N ALA A 125 -9.48 5.72 -4.33
CA ALA A 125 -10.39 5.25 -3.31
C ALA A 125 -11.84 5.58 -3.66
N ALA A 126 -12.09 6.80 -4.15
CA ALA A 126 -13.42 7.21 -4.56
C ALA A 126 -13.91 6.42 -5.77
N ARG A 127 -13.03 6.26 -6.76
CA ARG A 127 -13.38 5.56 -8.01
C ARG A 127 -13.65 4.07 -7.78
N GLU A 128 -12.88 3.43 -6.90
CA GLU A 128 -12.99 1.99 -6.62
C GLU A 128 -13.87 1.69 -5.41
N GLU A 129 -14.42 2.71 -4.77
CA GLU A 129 -15.20 2.56 -3.54
C GLU A 129 -14.43 1.74 -2.50
N ALA A 130 -13.20 2.16 -2.22
CA ALA A 130 -12.25 1.41 -1.41
C ALA A 130 -11.63 2.28 -0.32
N VAL A 131 -11.01 1.60 0.64
CA VAL A 131 -10.25 2.23 1.74
C VAL A 131 -8.77 2.07 1.43
N ILE A 132 -7.99 3.12 1.67
CA ILE A 132 -6.53 3.06 1.48
C ILE A 132 -5.87 2.57 2.75
N GLY A 133 -5.09 1.49 2.63
CA GLY A 133 -4.23 0.99 3.70
C GLY A 133 -2.82 1.52 3.54
N HIS A 134 -2.31 2.16 4.58
CA HIS A 134 -0.94 2.65 4.65
C HIS A 134 -0.08 1.71 5.48
N GLY A 135 1.25 1.88 5.40
CA GLY A 135 2.18 1.13 6.22
C GLY A 135 1.93 1.29 7.72
N PRO A 136 2.67 0.54 8.57
CA PRO A 136 2.37 0.49 10.00
C PRO A 136 2.53 1.82 10.73
N THR A 137 3.18 2.80 10.12
CA THR A 137 3.24 4.15 10.66
C THR A 137 1.97 4.89 10.19
N PRO A 138 1.07 5.25 11.09
CA PRO A 138 -0.13 5.94 10.66
C PRO A 138 0.26 7.31 10.11
N ASP A 139 -0.02 7.53 8.83
CA ASP A 139 0.01 8.86 8.27
C ASP A 139 -1.24 9.56 8.78
N VAL A 140 -1.03 10.50 9.70
CA VAL A 140 -2.14 11.30 10.18
C VAL A 140 -2.51 12.26 9.07
N ARG A 141 -3.57 11.95 8.37
CA ARG A 141 -4.10 12.87 7.36
C ARG A 141 -4.77 14.01 8.11
N PRO A 142 -4.46 15.26 7.75
CA PRO A 142 -5.28 16.37 8.22
C PRO A 142 -6.69 16.15 7.69
N GLY A 143 -7.61 16.08 8.58
CA GLY A 143 -9.00 15.71 8.36
C GLY A 143 -9.75 16.48 7.34
#